data_9e4500ebf4c7dfad196d124d56f005af
#
_entry.id   9e4500ebf4c7dfad196d124d56f005af
#
_cell.length_a   1.000
_cell.length_b   1.000
_cell.length_c   1.000
_cell.angle_alpha   90.00
_cell.angle_beta   90.00
_cell.angle_gamma   90.00
#
_symmetry.space_group_name_H-M   'P 1'
#
loop_
_entity.id
_entity.type
_entity.pdbx_description
1 polymer ?
#
loop_
_entity_poly.entity_id
_entity_poly.type
_entity_poly.pdbx_seq_one_letter_code
_entity_poly.pdbx_strand_id
1 'polypeptide(L)'
;MIATKQLPVEVLQELANEFAAGLAARAAVMREAIDEIAHRSSTDAAHRLRLTAHALAGTAGAFGATELVPHAERLESLGTEWQRDSGTATKASLVDAWRALDMLTTSIGTVIARLRAR
;
A
#
# COMPACT_ATOMS: atom_id res chain seq x y z
N MET A 1 29.76 7.14 -16.99
CA MET A 1 29.45 6.89 -16.56
C MET A 1 29.03 6.56 -15.82
N ILE A 2 28.94 6.45 -15.23
CA ILE A 2 28.64 6.11 -14.50
C ILE A 2 27.86 5.84 -14.07
N ALA A 3 27.61 6.29 -14.30
CA ALA A 3 26.82 6.13 -13.51
C ALA A 3 26.14 5.08 -13.06
N THR A 4 25.78 4.39 -13.65
CA THR A 4 25.15 3.31 -13.13
C THR A 4 26.07 2.47 -12.36
N LYS A 5 26.56 3.03 -11.31
CA LYS A 5 27.26 2.26 -10.47
C LYS A 5 26.45 1.21 -9.91
N GLN A 6 26.87 0.01 -9.95
CA GLN A 6 26.21 -1.07 -9.28
C GLN A 6 26.45 -0.97 -7.81
N LEU A 7 25.41 -1.05 -7.03
CA LEU A 7 25.52 -1.07 -5.57
C LEU A 7 26.02 -2.44 -5.11
N PRO A 8 26.74 -2.51 -4.00
CA PRO A 8 27.11 -3.79 -3.43
C PRO A 8 25.89 -4.64 -3.14
N VAL A 9 26.03 -5.95 -3.25
CA VAL A 9 24.94 -6.89 -3.02
C VAL A 9 24.32 -6.69 -1.65
N GLU A 10 25.15 -6.42 -0.65
CA GLU A 10 24.66 -6.20 0.71
C GLU A 10 23.74 -5.00 0.81
N VAL A 11 24.07 -3.92 0.10
CA VAL A 11 23.24 -2.72 0.09
C VAL A 11 21.92 -2.99 -0.61
N LEU A 12 21.96 -3.70 -1.74
CA LEU A 12 20.75 -4.06 -2.47
C LEU A 12 19.84 -4.93 -1.61
N GLN A 13 20.42 -5.87 -0.87
CA GLN A 13 19.65 -6.74 0.01
C GLN A 13 19.01 -5.96 1.15
N GLU A 14 19.76 -5.02 1.73
CA GLU A 14 19.23 -4.16 2.77
C GLU A 14 18.05 -3.33 2.27
N LEU A 15 18.18 -2.73 1.10
CA LEU A 15 17.11 -1.93 0.50
C LEU A 15 15.88 -2.78 0.22
N ALA A 16 16.08 -4.01 -0.26
CA ALA A 16 14.97 -4.92 -0.50
C ALA A 16 14.25 -5.28 0.81
N ASN A 17 15.01 -5.52 1.87
CA ASN A 17 14.44 -5.83 3.19
C ASN A 17 13.65 -4.66 3.74
N GLU A 18 14.18 -3.44 3.61
CA GLU A 18 13.49 -2.23 4.07
C GLU A 18 12.21 -2.01 3.28
N PHE A 19 12.27 -2.22 1.98
CA PHE A 19 11.10 -2.10 1.13
C PHE A 19 10.01 -3.10 1.56
N ALA A 20 10.40 -4.36 1.76
CA ALA A 20 9.47 -5.40 2.19
C ALA A 20 8.83 -5.06 3.53
N ALA A 21 9.63 -4.61 4.49
CA ALA A 21 9.13 -4.23 5.82
C ALA A 21 8.17 -3.04 5.70
N GLY A 22 8.50 -2.07 4.85
CA GLY A 22 7.65 -0.91 4.61
C GLY A 22 6.30 -1.28 4.00
N LEU A 23 6.29 -2.24 3.09
CA LEU A 23 5.04 -2.70 2.48
C LEU A 23 4.12 -3.31 3.53
N ALA A 24 4.66 -4.17 4.38
CA ALA A 24 3.88 -4.83 5.42
C ALA A 24 3.32 -3.80 6.43
N ALA A 25 4.15 -2.83 6.82
CA ALA A 25 3.74 -1.81 7.76
C ALA A 25 2.62 -0.95 7.18
N ARG A 26 2.73 -0.58 5.91
CA ARG A 26 1.69 0.23 5.26
C ARG A 26 0.39 -0.54 5.10
N ALA A 27 0.48 -1.83 4.77
CA ALA A 27 -0.72 -2.65 4.68
C ALA A 27 -1.44 -2.71 6.03
N ALA A 28 -0.70 -2.81 7.13
CA ALA A 28 -1.28 -2.83 8.47
C ALA A 28 -1.98 -1.51 8.79
N VAL A 29 -1.36 -0.37 8.44
CA VAL A 29 -1.97 0.95 8.66
C VAL A 29 -3.27 1.07 7.88
N MET A 30 -3.28 0.60 6.63
CA MET A 30 -4.48 0.68 5.81
C MET A 30 -5.60 -0.22 6.35
N ARG A 31 -5.24 -1.40 6.85
CA ARG A 31 -6.20 -2.31 7.46
C ARG A 31 -6.88 -1.66 8.66
N GLU A 32 -6.07 -1.03 9.52
CA GLU A 32 -6.60 -0.34 10.70
C GLU A 32 -7.51 0.82 10.31
N ALA A 33 -7.12 1.57 9.28
CA ALA A 33 -7.93 2.70 8.83
C ALA A 33 -9.28 2.25 8.30
N ILE A 34 -9.30 1.20 7.49
CA ILE A 34 -10.55 0.66 6.95
C ILE A 34 -11.44 0.12 8.08
N ASP A 35 -10.82 -0.57 9.04
CA ASP A 35 -11.53 -1.11 10.18
C ASP A 35 -12.17 0.00 11.02
N GLU A 36 -11.44 1.08 11.24
CA GLU A 36 -11.95 2.22 11.98
C GLU A 36 -13.16 2.82 11.27
N ILE A 37 -13.08 3.01 9.96
CA ILE A 37 -14.18 3.56 9.16
C ILE A 37 -15.39 2.62 9.17
N ALA A 38 -15.15 1.32 9.20
CA ALA A 38 -16.23 0.33 9.25
C ALA A 38 -17.02 0.41 10.54
N HIS A 39 -16.38 0.80 11.64
CA HIS A 39 -17.02 0.86 12.95
C HIS A 39 -17.58 2.24 13.25
N ARG A 40 -17.00 3.29 12.70
CA ARG A 40 -17.47 4.66 12.94
C ARG A 40 -16.89 5.56 11.84
N SER A 41 -17.61 6.61 11.49
CA SER A 41 -17.13 7.58 10.53
C SER A 41 -15.87 8.26 11.08
N SER A 42 -14.86 8.42 10.23
CA SER A 42 -13.60 9.03 10.63
C SER A 42 -12.92 9.67 9.43
N THR A 43 -12.90 10.98 9.40
CA THR A 43 -12.20 11.72 8.36
C THR A 43 -10.69 11.49 8.47
N ASP A 44 -10.18 11.38 9.70
CA ASP A 44 -8.75 11.12 9.92
C ASP A 44 -8.35 9.76 9.38
N ALA A 45 -9.18 8.74 9.58
CA ALA A 45 -8.88 7.40 9.07
C ALA A 45 -8.91 7.39 7.54
N ALA A 46 -9.87 8.09 6.94
CA ALA A 46 -9.95 8.20 5.48
C ALA A 46 -8.72 8.91 4.91
N HIS A 47 -8.28 9.96 5.57
CA HIS A 47 -7.09 10.69 5.18
C HIS A 47 -5.84 9.81 5.29
N ARG A 48 -5.73 9.06 6.38
CA ARG A 48 -4.61 8.15 6.60
C ARG A 48 -4.57 7.04 5.55
N LEU A 49 -5.74 6.50 5.20
CA LEU A 49 -5.82 5.51 4.13
C LEU A 49 -5.33 6.09 2.81
N ARG A 50 -5.80 7.28 2.46
CA ARG A 50 -5.43 7.94 1.22
C ARG A 50 -3.92 8.17 1.13
N LEU A 51 -3.33 8.75 2.17
CA LEU A 51 -1.91 9.07 2.17
C LEU A 51 -1.05 7.80 2.14
N THR A 52 -1.42 6.80 2.92
CA THR A 52 -0.65 5.56 2.99
C THR A 52 -0.70 4.81 1.66
N ALA A 53 -1.87 4.75 1.04
CA ALA A 53 -2.02 4.09 -0.26
C ALA A 53 -1.25 4.83 -1.35
N HIS A 54 -1.28 6.17 -1.32
CA HIS A 54 -0.53 6.98 -2.28
C HIS A 54 0.98 6.73 -2.15
N ALA A 55 1.49 6.73 -0.92
CA ALA A 55 2.91 6.50 -0.67
C ALA A 55 3.32 5.09 -1.11
N LEU A 56 2.45 4.10 -0.88
CA LEU A 56 2.74 2.73 -1.27
C LEU A 56 2.82 2.62 -2.79
N ALA A 57 1.88 3.24 -3.51
CA ALA A 57 1.88 3.21 -4.97
C ALA A 57 3.17 3.83 -5.53
N GLY A 58 3.59 4.96 -4.98
CA GLY A 58 4.82 5.62 -5.42
C GLY A 58 6.04 4.77 -5.15
N THR A 59 6.16 4.21 -3.96
CA THR A 59 7.28 3.36 -3.59
C THR A 59 7.31 2.09 -4.46
N ALA A 60 6.14 1.47 -4.65
CA ALA A 60 6.05 0.25 -5.46
C ALA A 60 6.52 0.51 -6.90
N GLY A 61 6.10 1.63 -7.48
CA GLY A 61 6.54 2.01 -8.82
C GLY A 61 8.04 2.18 -8.90
N ALA A 62 8.63 2.84 -7.91
CA ALA A 62 10.07 3.09 -7.87
C ALA A 62 10.89 1.80 -7.79
N PHE A 63 10.36 0.78 -7.13
CA PHE A 63 11.04 -0.52 -6.98
C PHE A 63 10.64 -1.54 -8.04
N GLY A 64 9.84 -1.14 -9.03
CA GLY A 64 9.43 -2.03 -10.10
C GLY A 64 8.36 -3.04 -9.69
N ALA A 65 7.74 -2.85 -8.54
CA ALA A 65 6.66 -3.73 -8.06
C ALA A 65 5.32 -3.21 -8.59
N THR A 66 5.21 -3.10 -9.91
CA THR A 66 4.06 -2.47 -10.55
C THR A 66 2.75 -3.21 -10.35
N GLU A 67 2.80 -4.49 -10.00
CA GLU A 67 1.60 -5.26 -9.72
C GLU A 67 0.86 -4.75 -8.49
N LEU A 68 1.53 -3.99 -7.61
CA LEU A 68 0.89 -3.43 -6.42
C LEU A 68 0.12 -2.15 -6.72
N VAL A 69 0.51 -1.44 -7.79
CA VAL A 69 0.03 -0.10 -8.06
C VAL A 69 -1.48 0.00 -8.24
N PRO A 70 -2.14 -0.85 -9.05
CA PRO A 70 -3.59 -0.72 -9.23
C PRO A 70 -4.38 -0.88 -7.92
N HIS A 71 -3.94 -1.78 -7.06
CA HIS A 71 -4.64 -2.03 -5.79
C HIS A 71 -4.43 -0.86 -4.82
N ALA A 72 -3.22 -0.32 -4.79
CA ALA A 72 -2.93 0.84 -3.96
C ALA A 72 -3.70 2.05 -4.45
N GLU A 73 -3.76 2.26 -5.76
CA GLU A 73 -4.52 3.37 -6.34
C GLU A 73 -6.02 3.24 -6.05
N ARG A 74 -6.54 2.02 -6.06
CA ARG A 74 -7.94 1.82 -5.72
C ARG A 74 -8.22 2.20 -4.27
N LEU A 75 -7.32 1.82 -3.36
CA LEU A 75 -7.45 2.19 -1.95
C LEU A 75 -7.31 3.70 -1.75
N GLU A 76 -6.42 4.33 -2.49
CA GLU A 76 -6.27 5.78 -2.46
C GLU A 76 -7.56 6.47 -2.90
N SER A 77 -8.18 5.99 -3.97
CA SER A 77 -9.44 6.54 -4.47
C SER A 77 -10.57 6.41 -3.46
N LEU A 78 -10.64 5.26 -2.80
CA LEU A 78 -11.64 5.05 -1.75
C LEU A 78 -11.42 5.98 -0.58
N GLY A 79 -10.15 6.16 -0.17
CA GLY A 79 -9.81 7.10 0.88
C GLY A 79 -10.23 8.52 0.55
N THR A 80 -10.00 8.92 -0.70
CA THR A 80 -10.39 10.25 -1.18
C THR A 80 -11.91 10.40 -1.13
N GLU A 81 -12.63 9.41 -1.61
CA GLU A 81 -14.10 9.42 -1.61
C GLU A 81 -14.65 9.50 -0.19
N TRP A 82 -14.14 8.67 0.69
CA TRP A 82 -14.59 8.65 2.09
C TRP A 82 -14.25 9.97 2.81
N GLN A 83 -13.07 10.53 2.53
CA GLN A 83 -12.70 11.81 3.13
C GLN A 83 -13.66 12.92 2.68
N ARG A 84 -14.07 12.89 1.42
CA ARG A 84 -15.03 13.83 0.87
C ARG A 84 -16.41 13.65 1.52
N ASP A 85 -16.75 12.44 1.93
CA ASP A 85 -18.03 12.10 2.53
C ASP A 85 -17.95 12.11 4.08
N SER A 86 -17.09 12.93 4.63
CA SER A 86 -16.94 13.11 6.08
C SER A 86 -16.52 11.82 6.80
N GLY A 87 -15.72 11.03 6.13
CA GLY A 87 -15.18 9.79 6.69
C GLY A 87 -16.18 8.64 6.72
N THR A 88 -17.26 8.75 5.95
CA THR A 88 -18.29 7.73 5.92
C THR A 88 -18.17 6.86 4.67
N ALA A 89 -18.25 5.56 4.85
CA ALA A 89 -18.19 4.59 3.78
C ALA A 89 -19.53 3.87 3.65
N THR A 90 -19.90 3.53 2.41
CA THR A 90 -21.05 2.66 2.20
C THR A 90 -20.62 1.21 2.40
N LYS A 91 -21.58 0.33 2.62
CA LYS A 91 -21.28 -1.10 2.76
C LYS A 91 -20.57 -1.63 1.50
N ALA A 92 -21.04 -1.21 0.31
CA ALA A 92 -20.44 -1.63 -0.95
C ALA A 92 -18.99 -1.15 -1.07
N SER A 93 -18.69 0.09 -0.66
CA SER A 93 -17.34 0.61 -0.74
C SER A 93 -16.43 -0.06 0.29
N LEU A 94 -16.96 -0.47 1.44
CA LEU A 94 -16.18 -1.23 2.42
C LEU A 94 -15.79 -2.60 1.86
N VAL A 95 -16.72 -3.29 1.21
CA VAL A 95 -16.42 -4.57 0.57
C VAL A 95 -15.34 -4.40 -0.47
N ASP A 96 -15.44 -3.34 -1.27
CA ASP A 96 -14.46 -3.01 -2.30
C ASP A 96 -13.08 -2.77 -1.67
N ALA A 97 -13.04 -2.03 -0.58
CA ALA A 97 -11.78 -1.73 0.12
C ALA A 97 -11.12 -2.99 0.67
N TRP A 98 -11.90 -3.85 1.32
CA TRP A 98 -11.37 -5.11 1.85
C TRP A 98 -10.85 -6.01 0.75
N ARG A 99 -11.56 -6.04 -0.39
CA ARG A 99 -11.12 -6.81 -1.55
C ARG A 99 -9.82 -6.26 -2.12
N ALA A 100 -9.73 -4.95 -2.27
CA ALA A 100 -8.52 -4.31 -2.78
C ALA A 100 -7.33 -4.55 -1.85
N LEU A 101 -7.57 -4.45 -0.54
CA LEU A 101 -6.51 -4.70 0.44
C LEU A 101 -6.05 -6.15 0.42
N ASP A 102 -6.99 -7.08 0.25
CA ASP A 102 -6.69 -8.50 0.18
C ASP A 102 -5.82 -8.82 -1.03
N MET A 103 -6.18 -8.27 -2.19
CA MET A 103 -5.41 -8.44 -3.40
C MET A 103 -4.03 -7.79 -3.28
N LEU A 104 -3.96 -6.63 -2.65
CA LEU A 104 -2.70 -5.96 -2.39
C LEU A 104 -1.81 -6.82 -1.49
N THR A 105 -2.35 -7.34 -0.41
CA THR A 105 -1.60 -8.16 0.55
C THR A 105 -1.05 -9.42 -0.12
N THR A 106 -1.87 -10.06 -0.95
CA THR A 106 -1.44 -11.24 -1.70
C THR A 106 -0.30 -10.89 -2.64
N SER A 107 -0.42 -9.76 -3.34
CA SER A 107 0.62 -9.32 -4.28
C SER A 107 1.90 -8.91 -3.55
N ILE A 108 1.77 -8.33 -2.35
CA ILE A 108 2.94 -8.02 -1.52
C ILE A 108 3.72 -9.30 -1.21
N GLY A 109 3.01 -10.36 -0.84
CA GLY A 109 3.66 -11.64 -0.59
C GLY A 109 4.45 -12.15 -1.78
N THR A 110 3.87 -12.02 -2.97
CA THR A 110 4.54 -12.42 -4.21
C THR A 110 5.79 -11.58 -4.46
N VAL A 111 5.68 -10.27 -4.27
CA VAL A 111 6.80 -9.35 -4.47
C VAL A 111 7.94 -9.68 -3.49
N ILE A 112 7.61 -9.89 -2.22
CA ILE A 112 8.61 -10.22 -1.21
C ILE A 112 9.32 -11.53 -1.55
N ALA A 113 8.57 -12.54 -1.96
CA ALA A 113 9.15 -13.83 -2.35
C ALA A 113 10.11 -13.66 -3.53
N ARG A 114 9.71 -12.83 -4.51
CA ARG A 114 10.55 -12.58 -5.69
C ARG A 114 11.85 -11.84 -5.29
N LEU A 115 11.77 -10.88 -4.39
CA LEU A 115 12.94 -10.15 -3.94
C LEU A 115 13.91 -11.05 -3.17
N ARG A 116 13.38 -11.97 -2.37
CA ARG A 116 14.20 -12.88 -1.57
C ARG A 116 14.80 -14.01 -2.39
N ALA A 117 14.24 -14.27 -3.56
CA ALA A 117 14.74 -15.35 -4.41
C ALA A 117 15.99 -14.95 -5.21
N ARG A 118 16.40 -13.70 -5.15
CA ARG A 118 17.58 -13.24 -5.89
C ARG A 118 18.88 -13.62 -5.23
#